data_0b58be0611a7550c78d483c5044a6da9
#
_entry.id   0b58be0611a7550c78d483c5044a6da9
#
_cell.length_a   1.000
_cell.length_b   1.000
_cell.length_c   1.000
_cell.angle_alpha   90.00
_cell.angle_beta   90.00
_cell.angle_gamma   90.00
#
_symmetry.space_group_name_H-M   'P 1'
#
loop_
_entity.id
_entity.type
_entity.pdbx_description
1 polymer ?
#
loop_
_entity_poly.entity_id
_entity_poly.type
_entity_poly.pdbx_seq_one_letter_code
_entity_poly.pdbx_strand_id
1 'polypeptide(L)'
;MKARFGQVNGAAALSDIARTRMTRRGFLGGSLALGGAGALWPTPAGAKTPGFNFEALGHGVDGHHHVAPGYDARVLMRWGDSVTATAPPFDPQRQNATAQAAQLGYNSDFIGYLPLPLASGNSRHGLLCVNHEYCIEELMFPGLGRYDENFSQATRELANIEMAAIGGAIVEVARGPDGLWQIVPASRFARRITAGGTAMRLSGPAAGHARLKTTADPSGTSVIGTVANCSGGMMPWGTWLTAEESFLYCFGSAIADDPEAEIDPALVDHPESRNFRRLGLPGRGYAWSRFDQRWNIDQEPNEANRFGWIVEIDPLDPESTPVKRTALGRFSHEGAAPIVNGDGRAVVYSADDHYFEYFYRFVSERAFDPARGVANGDLLDHGILSVARFDADGGVAWVPLVFGQGPLTPENGFHSQADIAIETRRAADLLGATPLDRPEGVAIDPRAAPHGGKIYLSLTKNQRRSAEGLDAVNSRAANLWGQIIELTAPGGDHAAERFSWDILVACGNPAEQQVAARWHRDISPGGWFACPDNLALDSAGRLWVATDQDAATHWPDFDPTMPPRPSILAITRQGGGRIG
;
A
#
# COMPACT_ATOMS: atom_id res chain seq x y z
N MET A 1 16.40 -5.73 -35.17
CA MET A 1 15.75 -4.57 -34.57
C MET A 1 15.08 -5.12 -33.30
N LYS A 2 15.83 -5.16 -32.20
CA LYS A 2 15.40 -5.78 -30.95
C LYS A 2 14.61 -4.74 -30.16
N ALA A 3 13.28 -4.84 -30.19
CA ALA A 3 12.47 -4.23 -29.14
C ALA A 3 12.74 -5.05 -27.87
N ARG A 4 13.59 -4.56 -27.00
CA ARG A 4 13.70 -5.06 -25.63
C ARG A 4 12.38 -4.71 -24.94
N PHE A 5 11.52 -5.67 -24.84
CA PHE A 5 10.51 -5.64 -23.80
C PHE A 5 11.30 -5.69 -22.49
N GLY A 6 11.42 -4.54 -21.85
CA GLY A 6 11.96 -4.49 -20.51
C GLY A 6 11.15 -5.46 -19.65
N GLN A 7 11.81 -6.38 -19.02
CA GLN A 7 11.23 -7.28 -18.05
C GLN A 7 10.37 -6.48 -17.09
N VAL A 8 9.10 -6.81 -17.03
CA VAL A 8 8.23 -6.43 -15.93
C VAL A 8 8.63 -7.34 -14.76
N ASN A 9 9.85 -7.19 -14.30
CA ASN A 9 10.25 -7.80 -13.06
C ASN A 9 9.83 -6.85 -11.98
N GLY A 10 8.87 -7.26 -11.20
CA GLY A 10 8.54 -6.53 -10.02
C GLY A 10 9.72 -6.41 -9.04
N ALA A 11 10.71 -7.35 -9.05
CA ALA A 11 12.02 -7.11 -8.44
C ALA A 11 12.62 -5.76 -8.87
N ALA A 12 12.33 -5.31 -10.10
CA ALA A 12 12.71 -3.98 -10.54
C ALA A 12 12.04 -2.87 -9.72
N ALA A 13 10.82 -3.01 -9.23
CA ALA A 13 10.16 -1.92 -8.50
C ALA A 13 10.69 -1.76 -7.06
N LEU A 14 10.87 -2.85 -6.28
CA LEU A 14 11.58 -2.75 -4.99
C LEU A 14 13.05 -2.42 -5.17
N SER A 15 13.73 -3.02 -6.15
CA SER A 15 15.11 -2.64 -6.46
C SER A 15 15.21 -1.24 -7.05
N ASP A 16 14.17 -0.74 -7.76
CA ASP A 16 14.15 0.64 -8.27
C ASP A 16 13.84 1.63 -7.15
N ILE A 17 12.94 1.29 -6.23
CA ILE A 17 12.72 2.03 -4.98
C ILE A 17 13.99 2.02 -4.14
N ALA A 18 14.60 0.85 -3.96
CA ALA A 18 15.87 0.71 -3.27
C ALA A 18 16.99 1.43 -4.05
N ARG A 19 17.11 1.29 -5.36
CA ARG A 19 18.10 2.00 -6.20
C ARG A 19 17.92 3.51 -6.15
N THR A 20 16.70 4.02 -6.25
CA THR A 20 16.42 5.45 -6.15
C THR A 20 16.80 5.99 -4.78
N ARG A 21 16.61 5.20 -3.73
CA ARG A 21 16.99 5.55 -2.36
C ARG A 21 18.47 5.31 -2.06
N MET A 22 19.13 4.35 -2.72
CA MET A 22 20.50 3.89 -2.42
C MET A 22 21.61 4.48 -3.28
N THR A 23 21.35 5.03 -4.46
CA THR A 23 22.37 5.74 -5.26
C THR A 23 22.91 7.00 -4.57
N ARG A 24 22.49 7.27 -3.36
CA ARG A 24 22.76 8.47 -2.57
C ARG A 24 23.70 8.20 -1.40
N ARG A 25 24.83 7.60 -1.69
CA ARG A 25 25.92 7.29 -0.76
C ARG A 25 26.50 8.47 0.06
N GLY A 26 25.99 9.70 -0.13
CA GLY A 26 26.48 10.88 0.58
C GLY A 26 26.02 11.03 2.03
N PHE A 27 25.02 10.24 2.49
CA PHE A 27 24.39 10.50 3.79
C PHE A 27 25.22 10.05 5.01
N LEU A 28 26.09 9.08 4.87
CA LEU A 28 26.89 8.57 6.00
C LEU A 28 28.34 9.10 6.03
N GLY A 29 28.81 9.78 4.97
CA GLY A 29 30.15 10.35 4.91
C GLY A 29 30.24 11.86 5.18
N GLY A 30 29.13 12.58 5.21
CA GLY A 30 29.09 14.05 5.22
C GLY A 30 28.71 14.73 6.54
N SER A 31 28.53 13.99 7.62
CA SER A 31 28.08 14.56 8.90
C SER A 31 29.15 15.31 9.69
N LEU A 32 30.35 15.46 9.15
CA LEU A 32 31.44 16.20 9.76
C LEU A 32 32.10 17.12 8.72
N ALA A 33 31.63 18.30 8.63
CA ALA A 33 32.18 19.56 8.12
C ALA A 33 31.28 20.19 7.06
N LEU A 34 30.60 21.24 7.45
CA LEU A 34 30.57 22.54 6.81
C LEU A 34 29.39 23.33 7.39
N GLY A 35 29.66 24.07 8.44
CA GLY A 35 28.88 25.26 8.73
C GLY A 35 29.21 26.31 7.67
N GLY A 36 28.20 26.76 6.94
CA GLY A 36 28.41 27.88 6.06
C GLY A 36 27.34 28.02 4.97
N ALA A 37 26.57 29.09 5.12
CA ALA A 37 25.75 29.71 4.08
C ALA A 37 24.61 28.88 3.49
N GLY A 38 23.51 28.75 4.24
CA GLY A 38 22.19 28.49 3.65
C GLY A 38 21.85 29.64 2.71
N ALA A 39 21.79 29.37 1.42
CA ALA A 39 21.16 30.26 0.48
C ALA A 39 19.66 30.31 0.82
N LEU A 40 19.24 31.32 1.57
CA LEU A 40 17.84 31.70 1.74
C LEU A 40 17.32 32.13 0.36
N TRP A 41 16.64 31.25 -0.31
CA TRP A 41 15.81 31.63 -1.44
C TRP A 41 14.69 32.54 -0.88
N PRO A 42 14.47 33.71 -1.46
CA PRO A 42 13.37 34.56 -1.05
C PRO A 42 12.05 33.81 -1.30
N THR A 43 11.43 33.35 -0.22
CA THR A 43 10.04 32.90 -0.28
C THR A 43 9.19 34.06 -0.73
N PRO A 44 8.39 33.96 -1.82
CA PRO A 44 7.40 34.96 -2.13
C PRO A 44 6.49 35.10 -0.91
N ALA A 45 6.23 36.33 -0.47
CA ALA A 45 5.35 36.62 0.67
C ALA A 45 4.04 35.86 0.51
N GLY A 46 3.73 34.99 1.48
CA GLY A 46 2.73 33.95 1.39
C GLY A 46 1.34 34.43 1.03
N ALA A 47 0.85 33.98 -0.09
CA ALA A 47 -0.57 34.00 -0.37
C ALA A 47 -1.24 32.98 0.55
N LYS A 48 -2.14 33.40 1.44
CA LYS A 48 -2.96 32.50 2.25
C LYS A 48 -3.79 31.63 1.32
N THR A 49 -3.59 30.33 1.38
CA THR A 49 -4.42 29.37 0.63
C THR A 49 -5.84 29.40 1.17
N PRO A 50 -6.86 29.66 0.34
CA PRO A 50 -8.25 29.69 0.80
C PRO A 50 -8.63 28.38 1.48
N GLY A 51 -9.18 28.44 2.69
CA GLY A 51 -9.63 27.28 3.47
C GLY A 51 -8.57 26.62 4.36
N PHE A 52 -7.32 27.06 4.35
CA PHE A 52 -6.27 26.61 5.25
C PHE A 52 -5.79 27.75 6.15
N ASN A 53 -5.47 27.42 7.41
CA ASN A 53 -4.96 28.38 8.40
C ASN A 53 -3.42 28.34 8.49
N PHE A 54 -2.73 27.97 7.41
CA PHE A 54 -1.28 27.94 7.36
C PHE A 54 -0.74 28.54 6.05
N GLU A 55 0.50 28.96 6.09
CA GLU A 55 1.25 29.41 4.94
C GLU A 55 1.83 28.21 4.20
N ALA A 56 1.61 28.12 2.89
CA ALA A 56 2.11 27.00 2.09
C ALA A 56 3.65 27.05 2.01
N LEU A 57 4.28 25.89 2.17
CA LEU A 57 5.71 25.73 1.94
C LEU A 57 6.01 25.79 0.43
N GLY A 58 7.14 26.38 0.08
CA GLY A 58 7.69 26.27 -1.25
C GLY A 58 8.28 24.89 -1.52
N HIS A 59 8.50 24.57 -2.80
CA HIS A 59 9.27 23.39 -3.19
C HIS A 59 10.74 23.53 -2.76
N GLY A 60 11.33 22.42 -2.37
CA GLY A 60 12.74 22.37 -2.01
C GLY A 60 13.19 20.95 -1.75
N VAL A 61 14.52 20.73 -1.85
CA VAL A 61 15.15 19.44 -1.52
C VAL A 61 16.38 19.73 -0.66
N ASP A 62 16.35 19.31 0.58
CA ASP A 62 17.49 19.39 1.49
C ASP A 62 17.52 18.24 2.51
N GLY A 63 18.39 18.31 3.53
CA GLY A 63 18.58 17.29 4.57
C GLY A 63 17.53 17.28 5.68
N HIS A 64 16.48 18.12 5.68
CA HIS A 64 15.60 18.31 6.82
C HIS A 64 14.13 18.13 6.46
N HIS A 65 13.31 17.77 7.45
CA HIS A 65 11.86 17.90 7.36
C HIS A 65 11.46 19.34 7.61
N HIS A 66 10.64 19.89 6.73
CA HIS A 66 10.05 21.21 6.87
C HIS A 66 8.54 21.08 7.09
N VAL A 67 8.01 21.82 8.04
CA VAL A 67 6.58 21.95 8.27
C VAL A 67 6.16 23.40 8.20
N ALA A 68 4.91 23.68 7.85
CA ALA A 68 4.38 25.02 7.74
C ALA A 68 4.51 25.78 9.08
N PRO A 69 4.69 27.13 9.06
CA PRO A 69 4.73 27.93 10.27
C PRO A 69 3.54 27.67 11.19
N GLY A 70 3.83 27.43 12.48
CA GLY A 70 2.81 27.08 13.49
C GLY A 70 2.58 25.58 13.66
N TYR A 71 3.30 24.74 12.93
CA TYR A 71 3.33 23.29 13.10
C TYR A 71 4.68 22.81 13.60
N ASP A 72 4.67 21.72 14.35
CA ASP A 72 5.82 21.00 14.87
C ASP A 72 5.76 19.56 14.41
N ALA A 73 6.87 19.01 13.89
CA ALA A 73 7.00 17.59 13.55
C ALA A 73 7.91 16.92 14.58
N ARG A 74 7.41 15.87 15.21
CA ARG A 74 8.15 15.09 16.23
C ARG A 74 8.08 13.62 15.95
N VAL A 75 9.21 12.94 16.12
CA VAL A 75 9.28 11.49 16.01
C VAL A 75 8.61 10.88 17.22
N LEU A 76 7.59 10.03 16.99
CA LEU A 76 6.92 9.26 18.04
C LEU A 76 7.62 7.92 18.28
N MET A 77 7.94 7.19 17.20
CA MET A 77 8.68 5.92 17.22
C MET A 77 9.60 5.81 16.01
N ARG A 78 10.65 4.99 16.16
CA ARG A 78 11.62 4.66 15.12
C ARG A 78 11.71 3.16 14.94
N TRP A 79 12.16 2.70 13.79
CA TRP A 79 12.62 1.33 13.63
C TRP A 79 13.54 0.93 14.78
N GLY A 80 13.28 -0.24 15.37
CA GLY A 80 14.04 -0.77 16.51
C GLY A 80 13.57 -0.32 17.89
N ASP A 81 12.69 0.70 18.00
CA ASP A 81 12.10 1.06 19.29
C ASP A 81 11.25 -0.10 19.83
N SER A 82 11.22 -0.25 21.16
CA SER A 82 10.51 -1.34 21.83
C SER A 82 9.00 -1.27 21.59
N VAL A 83 8.43 -2.36 21.10
CA VAL A 83 6.97 -2.57 21.04
C VAL A 83 6.52 -3.42 22.22
N THR A 84 7.13 -4.59 22.42
CA THR A 84 6.77 -5.48 23.52
C THR A 84 7.66 -5.23 24.74
N ALA A 85 7.16 -5.62 25.92
CA ALA A 85 7.90 -5.47 27.18
C ALA A 85 9.22 -6.27 27.22
N THR A 86 9.38 -7.26 26.36
CA THR A 86 10.56 -8.13 26.26
C THR A 86 11.58 -7.64 25.23
N ALA A 87 11.31 -6.54 24.52
CA ALA A 87 12.20 -6.02 23.50
C ALA A 87 13.53 -5.58 24.12
N PRO A 88 14.69 -6.06 23.64
CA PRO A 88 15.98 -5.55 24.07
C PRO A 88 16.20 -4.14 23.52
N PRO A 89 17.16 -3.37 24.08
CA PRO A 89 17.59 -2.11 23.49
C PRO A 89 18.06 -2.32 22.04
N PHE A 90 17.70 -1.39 21.16
CA PHE A 90 18.08 -1.45 19.77
C PHE A 90 19.59 -1.24 19.58
N ASP A 91 20.22 -2.15 18.85
CA ASP A 91 21.62 -2.05 18.44
C ASP A 91 21.76 -2.55 16.99
N PRO A 92 21.87 -1.65 16.00
CA PRO A 92 21.92 -2.02 14.60
C PRO A 92 23.15 -2.85 14.22
N GLN A 93 24.21 -2.84 15.03
CA GLN A 93 25.42 -3.66 14.79
C GLN A 93 25.30 -5.09 15.35
N ARG A 94 24.31 -5.35 16.20
CA ARG A 94 24.06 -6.65 16.84
C ARG A 94 22.61 -7.06 16.74
N GLN A 95 21.91 -6.56 15.72
CA GLN A 95 20.51 -6.93 15.47
C GLN A 95 20.41 -8.43 15.16
N ASN A 96 19.30 -9.02 15.57
CA ASN A 96 18.94 -10.39 15.30
C ASN A 96 17.41 -10.54 15.18
N ALA A 97 16.96 -11.65 14.59
CA ALA A 97 15.54 -11.86 14.31
C ALA A 97 14.66 -11.85 15.58
N THR A 98 15.15 -12.39 16.70
CA THR A 98 14.38 -12.40 17.97
C THR A 98 14.21 -10.99 18.53
N ALA A 99 15.24 -10.16 18.51
CA ALA A 99 15.16 -8.76 18.93
C ALA A 99 14.21 -7.98 18.01
N GLN A 100 14.37 -8.13 16.69
CA GLN A 100 13.55 -7.44 15.70
C GLN A 100 12.07 -7.81 15.82
N ALA A 101 11.75 -9.05 16.13
CA ALA A 101 10.37 -9.51 16.33
C ALA A 101 9.66 -8.88 17.55
N ALA A 102 10.40 -8.23 18.47
CA ALA A 102 9.87 -7.53 19.64
C ALA A 102 9.92 -5.99 19.50
N GLN A 103 10.58 -5.50 18.47
CA GLN A 103 10.80 -4.07 18.20
C GLN A 103 9.94 -3.59 17.04
N LEU A 104 9.76 -2.26 16.90
CA LEU A 104 9.08 -1.65 15.75
C LEU A 104 9.78 -2.08 14.45
N GLY A 105 8.98 -2.40 13.45
CA GLY A 105 9.46 -2.84 12.15
C GLY A 105 10.04 -1.71 11.31
N TYR A 106 10.53 -2.07 10.15
CA TYR A 106 11.13 -1.13 9.21
C TYR A 106 10.10 -0.63 8.20
N ASN A 107 10.28 0.60 7.70
CA ASN A 107 9.42 1.25 6.72
C ASN A 107 7.94 1.25 7.13
N SER A 108 7.60 2.13 8.07
CA SER A 108 6.20 2.32 8.46
C SER A 108 5.42 2.96 7.32
N ASP A 109 4.29 2.35 6.95
CA ASP A 109 3.37 2.84 5.95
C ASP A 109 2.03 3.23 6.62
N PHE A 110 0.95 2.49 6.42
CA PHE A 110 -0.35 2.80 7.05
C PHE A 110 -0.25 2.93 8.56
N ILE A 111 -0.89 3.99 9.10
CA ILE A 111 -1.04 4.22 10.53
C ILE A 111 -2.52 4.43 10.84
N GLY A 112 -3.19 3.38 11.33
CA GLY A 112 -4.57 3.43 11.78
C GLY A 112 -4.68 3.77 13.26
N TYR A 113 -5.65 4.61 13.63
CA TYR A 113 -5.94 4.94 15.02
C TYR A 113 -7.25 4.30 15.48
N LEU A 114 -7.20 3.56 16.58
CA LEU A 114 -8.37 3.00 17.24
C LEU A 114 -8.57 3.65 18.62
N PRO A 115 -9.67 4.41 18.85
CA PRO A 115 -9.91 5.05 20.13
C PRO A 115 -10.15 4.04 21.25
N LEU A 116 -9.65 4.32 22.43
CA LEU A 116 -9.94 3.56 23.64
C LEU A 116 -10.78 4.38 24.62
N PRO A 117 -11.94 3.87 25.09
CA PRO A 117 -12.62 2.64 24.64
C PRO A 117 -13.07 2.68 23.17
N LEU A 118 -13.30 1.50 22.57
CA LEU A 118 -13.81 1.39 21.20
C LEU A 118 -15.09 2.25 21.03
N ALA A 119 -15.23 2.88 19.87
CA ALA A 119 -16.36 3.75 19.51
C ALA A 119 -16.59 4.97 20.43
N SER A 120 -15.66 5.28 21.33
CA SER A 120 -15.78 6.45 22.22
C SER A 120 -15.55 7.80 21.55
N GLY A 121 -14.94 7.80 20.35
CA GLY A 121 -14.45 9.02 19.71
C GLY A 121 -13.27 9.69 20.47
N ASN A 122 -12.63 8.97 21.39
CA ASN A 122 -11.52 9.48 22.18
C ASN A 122 -10.31 9.79 21.29
N SER A 123 -9.96 11.06 21.17
CA SER A 123 -8.82 11.53 20.39
C SER A 123 -7.55 11.77 21.23
N ARG A 124 -7.51 11.25 22.46
CA ARG A 124 -6.40 11.45 23.40
C ARG A 124 -5.78 10.15 23.92
N HIS A 125 -6.40 9.01 23.66
CA HIS A 125 -5.94 7.70 24.11
C HIS A 125 -6.50 6.63 23.18
N GLY A 126 -5.63 5.78 22.64
CA GLY A 126 -6.01 4.75 21.68
C GLY A 126 -4.87 3.84 21.31
N LEU A 127 -5.10 3.02 20.30
CA LEU A 127 -4.08 2.16 19.68
C LEU A 127 -3.69 2.74 18.31
N LEU A 128 -2.41 2.66 17.99
CA LEU A 128 -1.91 2.78 16.62
C LEU A 128 -1.67 1.38 16.07
N CYS A 129 -2.25 1.11 14.90
CA CYS A 129 -1.99 -0.05 14.07
C CYS A 129 -1.09 0.40 12.93
N VAL A 130 0.14 -0.10 12.89
CA VAL A 130 1.19 0.41 11.99
C VAL A 130 1.65 -0.72 11.08
N ASN A 131 1.56 -0.53 9.76
CA ASN A 131 2.14 -1.42 8.78
C ASN A 131 3.65 -1.23 8.67
N HIS A 132 4.36 -2.31 8.32
CA HIS A 132 5.79 -2.33 8.00
C HIS A 132 5.96 -3.06 6.69
N GLU A 133 6.29 -2.32 5.64
CA GLU A 133 6.12 -2.77 4.26
C GLU A 133 7.30 -3.56 3.72
N TYR A 134 8.50 -2.96 3.64
CA TYR A 134 9.69 -3.58 3.05
C TYR A 134 10.98 -3.22 3.80
N CYS A 135 12.09 -3.85 3.44
CA CYS A 135 13.41 -3.60 4.00
C CYS A 135 14.34 -2.89 3.00
N ILE A 136 15.25 -2.06 3.53
CA ILE A 136 16.40 -1.53 2.80
C ILE A 136 17.65 -1.94 3.57
N GLU A 137 18.27 -3.02 3.12
CA GLU A 137 19.32 -3.73 3.85
C GLU A 137 20.52 -2.85 4.12
N GLU A 138 20.93 -2.03 3.15
CA GLU A 138 22.07 -1.14 3.29
C GLU A 138 21.85 -0.01 4.32
N LEU A 139 20.59 0.33 4.60
CA LEU A 139 20.25 1.29 5.65
C LEU A 139 20.06 0.62 7.00
N MET A 140 19.61 -0.64 7.02
CA MET A 140 19.36 -1.40 8.24
C MET A 140 20.64 -1.99 8.84
N PHE A 141 21.60 -2.41 8.00
CA PHE A 141 22.76 -3.19 8.42
C PHE A 141 24.06 -2.43 8.16
N PRO A 142 24.61 -1.71 9.18
CA PRO A 142 25.82 -0.92 9.02
C PRO A 142 27.01 -1.76 8.52
N GLY A 143 27.64 -1.29 7.44
CA GLY A 143 28.82 -1.93 6.87
C GLY A 143 28.56 -3.10 5.94
N LEU A 144 27.31 -3.48 5.73
CA LEU A 144 26.96 -4.53 4.78
C LEU A 144 27.21 -4.10 3.33
N GLY A 145 27.15 -2.83 3.01
CA GLY A 145 27.20 -2.35 1.65
C GLY A 145 25.90 -2.66 0.89
N ARG A 146 25.88 -2.33 -0.39
CA ARG A 146 24.73 -2.61 -1.24
C ARG A 146 24.67 -4.10 -1.61
N TYR A 147 23.50 -4.72 -1.52
CA TYR A 147 23.24 -5.99 -2.18
C TYR A 147 23.42 -5.81 -3.70
N ASP A 148 24.18 -6.70 -4.30
CA ASP A 148 24.20 -6.82 -5.74
C ASP A 148 22.90 -7.52 -6.21
N GLU A 149 22.67 -7.52 -7.51
CA GLU A 149 21.50 -8.15 -8.12
C GLU A 149 21.39 -9.65 -7.81
N ASN A 150 22.51 -10.27 -7.38
CA ASN A 150 22.61 -11.68 -7.01
C ASN A 150 22.53 -11.91 -5.50
N PHE A 151 22.31 -10.90 -4.68
CA PHE A 151 22.26 -11.01 -3.22
C PHE A 151 23.50 -11.73 -2.64
N SER A 152 24.70 -11.41 -3.13
CA SER A 152 25.93 -12.13 -2.75
C SER A 152 26.28 -12.04 -1.26
N GLN A 153 25.79 -10.99 -0.57
CA GLN A 153 26.01 -10.74 0.85
C GLN A 153 24.88 -11.24 1.74
N ALA A 154 23.82 -11.82 1.19
CA ALA A 154 22.70 -12.31 1.96
C ALA A 154 23.11 -13.51 2.83
N THR A 155 22.62 -13.53 4.05
CA THR A 155 22.78 -14.65 4.99
C THR A 155 21.40 -15.06 5.53
N ARG A 156 21.31 -16.29 6.06
CA ARG A 156 20.08 -16.75 6.73
C ARG A 156 19.65 -15.81 7.85
N GLU A 157 20.60 -15.28 8.64
CA GLU A 157 20.27 -14.37 9.73
C GLU A 157 19.72 -13.04 9.23
N LEU A 158 20.29 -12.46 8.17
CA LEU A 158 19.76 -11.24 7.55
C LEU A 158 18.34 -11.47 7.02
N ALA A 159 18.10 -12.58 6.29
CA ALA A 159 16.76 -12.93 5.82
C ALA A 159 15.75 -13.09 6.98
N ASN A 160 16.16 -13.70 8.09
CA ASN A 160 15.30 -13.82 9.27
C ASN A 160 15.00 -12.47 9.93
N ILE A 161 15.98 -11.54 9.97
CA ILE A 161 15.76 -10.18 10.48
C ILE A 161 14.79 -9.42 9.56
N GLU A 162 14.94 -9.50 8.25
CA GLU A 162 14.04 -8.91 7.27
C GLU A 162 12.61 -9.41 7.45
N MET A 163 12.41 -10.73 7.55
CA MET A 163 11.10 -11.34 7.83
C MET A 163 10.50 -10.92 9.19
N ALA A 164 11.33 -10.58 10.17
CA ALA A 164 10.89 -10.06 11.45
C ALA A 164 10.62 -8.55 11.42
N ALA A 165 11.23 -7.82 10.48
CA ALA A 165 11.11 -6.36 10.37
C ALA A 165 9.85 -5.90 9.64
N ILE A 166 9.27 -6.74 8.76
CA ILE A 166 8.05 -6.43 8.01
C ILE A 166 6.79 -7.04 8.66
N GLY A 167 5.61 -6.60 8.20
CA GLY A 167 4.31 -7.00 8.73
C GLY A 167 3.60 -5.85 9.43
N GLY A 168 3.44 -5.89 10.75
CA GLY A 168 2.77 -4.81 11.47
C GLY A 168 3.08 -4.73 12.96
N ALA A 169 2.68 -3.62 13.58
CA ALA A 169 2.77 -3.39 15.01
C ALA A 169 1.48 -2.77 15.56
N ILE A 170 1.14 -3.12 16.79
CA ILE A 170 0.09 -2.47 17.57
C ILE A 170 0.75 -1.87 18.80
N VAL A 171 0.56 -0.55 18.98
CA VAL A 171 1.10 0.19 20.13
C VAL A 171 0.02 1.07 20.75
N GLU A 172 -0.01 1.12 22.06
CA GLU A 172 -0.93 2.01 22.79
C GLU A 172 -0.31 3.39 22.94
N VAL A 173 -1.10 4.42 22.66
CA VAL A 173 -0.68 5.81 22.71
C VAL A 173 -1.63 6.65 23.56
N ALA A 174 -1.06 7.60 24.29
CA ALA A 174 -1.83 8.59 25.04
C ALA A 174 -1.23 9.98 24.92
N ARG A 175 -2.08 11.03 24.98
CA ARG A 175 -1.60 12.41 25.06
C ARG A 175 -1.22 12.76 26.50
N GLY A 176 0.03 13.18 26.68
CA GLY A 176 0.53 13.70 27.95
C GLY A 176 -0.08 15.07 28.33
N PRO A 177 0.24 15.57 29.53
CA PRO A 177 -0.20 16.90 30.00
C PRO A 177 0.27 18.04 29.10
N ASP A 178 1.40 17.86 28.41
CA ASP A 178 1.98 18.77 27.42
C ASP A 178 1.25 18.75 26.06
N GLY A 179 0.26 17.89 25.91
CA GLY A 179 -0.51 17.69 24.69
C GLY A 179 0.17 16.83 23.63
N LEU A 180 1.38 16.32 23.89
CA LEU A 180 2.12 15.47 22.97
C LEU A 180 1.70 14.01 23.11
N TRP A 181 1.77 13.28 21.99
CA TRP A 181 1.56 11.85 21.99
C TRP A 181 2.77 11.13 22.59
N GLN A 182 2.49 10.12 23.38
CA GLN A 182 3.49 9.27 24.05
C GLN A 182 3.05 7.81 23.94
N ILE A 183 4.03 6.92 23.80
CA ILE A 183 3.79 5.47 23.86
C ILE A 183 3.51 5.09 25.30
N VAL A 184 2.47 4.26 25.52
CA VAL A 184 2.17 3.66 26.82
C VAL A 184 3.06 2.43 27.02
N PRO A 185 4.03 2.46 27.95
CA PRO A 185 4.98 1.37 28.12
C PRO A 185 4.29 0.08 28.60
N ALA A 186 4.78 -1.06 28.14
CA ALA A 186 4.30 -2.40 28.56
C ALA A 186 2.78 -2.56 28.46
N SER A 187 2.17 -1.96 27.44
CA SER A 187 0.75 -2.11 27.18
C SER A 187 0.37 -3.57 26.96
N ARG A 188 -0.77 -3.97 27.49
CA ARG A 188 -1.33 -5.31 27.25
C ARG A 188 -1.74 -5.53 25.79
N PHE A 189 -1.91 -4.46 25.02
CA PHE A 189 -2.28 -4.52 23.60
C PHE A 189 -1.06 -4.57 22.66
N ALA A 190 0.14 -4.35 23.22
CA ALA A 190 1.36 -4.30 22.43
C ALA A 190 1.62 -5.62 21.71
N ARG A 191 1.73 -5.56 20.38
CA ARG A 191 1.85 -6.76 19.56
C ARG A 191 2.69 -6.48 18.32
N ARG A 192 3.50 -7.47 17.93
CA ARG A 192 4.15 -7.53 16.62
C ARG A 192 3.51 -8.64 15.78
N ILE A 193 3.33 -8.33 14.50
CA ILE A 193 2.88 -9.26 13.46
C ILE A 193 4.01 -9.30 12.43
N THR A 194 4.52 -10.49 12.08
CA THR A 194 5.72 -10.63 11.26
C THR A 194 5.55 -11.66 10.15
N ALA A 195 6.34 -11.55 9.10
CA ALA A 195 6.33 -12.50 7.98
C ALA A 195 6.80 -13.90 8.40
N GLY A 196 7.76 -13.98 9.33
CA GLY A 196 8.39 -15.24 9.72
C GLY A 196 7.76 -15.97 10.91
N GLY A 197 6.90 -15.31 11.72
CA GLY A 197 6.52 -15.86 13.02
C GLY A 197 5.03 -15.86 13.38
N THR A 198 4.19 -15.09 12.70
CA THR A 198 2.79 -14.96 13.11
C THR A 198 1.90 -15.97 12.39
N ALA A 199 1.30 -16.89 13.13
CA ALA A 199 0.30 -17.82 12.58
C ALA A 199 -0.98 -17.06 12.18
N MET A 200 -1.53 -17.38 11.01
CA MET A 200 -2.74 -16.77 10.46
C MET A 200 -3.68 -17.83 9.90
N ARG A 201 -4.94 -17.50 9.82
CA ARG A 201 -5.98 -18.34 9.20
C ARG A 201 -6.35 -17.77 7.84
N LEU A 202 -6.65 -18.64 6.88
CA LEU A 202 -7.28 -18.30 5.61
C LEU A 202 -8.80 -18.52 5.74
N SER A 203 -9.62 -17.60 5.24
CA SER A 203 -11.08 -17.70 5.25
C SER A 203 -11.68 -17.25 3.91
N GLY A 204 -12.98 -17.47 3.72
CA GLY A 204 -13.65 -17.14 2.47
C GLY A 204 -13.51 -18.22 1.39
N PRO A 205 -13.81 -17.93 0.12
CA PRO A 205 -13.99 -18.92 -0.94
C PRO A 205 -12.76 -19.76 -1.28
N ALA A 206 -11.55 -19.23 -1.08
CA ALA A 206 -10.32 -19.96 -1.41
C ALA A 206 -9.80 -20.82 -0.25
N ALA A 207 -10.28 -20.64 0.98
CA ALA A 207 -9.82 -21.43 2.13
C ALA A 207 -10.02 -22.93 1.91
N GLY A 208 -8.94 -23.72 2.10
CA GLY A 208 -8.95 -25.16 1.90
C GLY A 208 -8.89 -25.63 0.44
N HIS A 209 -8.88 -24.69 -0.52
CA HIS A 209 -8.74 -25.04 -1.94
C HIS A 209 -7.41 -25.75 -2.21
N ALA A 210 -7.37 -26.67 -3.19
CA ALA A 210 -6.18 -27.45 -3.51
C ALA A 210 -4.94 -26.58 -3.79
N ARG A 211 -5.13 -25.43 -4.44
CA ARG A 211 -4.08 -24.48 -4.80
C ARG A 211 -3.50 -23.69 -3.60
N LEU A 212 -4.08 -23.81 -2.40
CA LEU A 212 -3.57 -23.22 -1.15
C LEU A 212 -2.93 -24.25 -0.23
N LYS A 213 -2.95 -25.53 -0.59
CA LYS A 213 -2.33 -26.61 0.20
C LYS A 213 -0.83 -26.68 -0.06
N THR A 214 -0.07 -26.75 1.01
CA THR A 214 1.40 -26.87 0.98
C THR A 214 1.84 -28.07 1.78
N THR A 215 3.13 -28.39 1.69
CA THR A 215 3.72 -29.46 2.52
C THR A 215 3.55 -29.16 4.01
N ALA A 216 3.68 -27.90 4.42
CA ALA A 216 3.54 -27.47 5.81
C ALA A 216 2.08 -27.37 6.27
N ASP A 217 1.15 -27.11 5.35
CA ASP A 217 -0.30 -27.04 5.64
C ASP A 217 -1.11 -27.80 4.58
N PRO A 218 -1.30 -29.12 4.73
CA PRO A 218 -2.13 -29.91 3.83
C PRO A 218 -3.63 -29.54 3.87
N SER A 219 -4.07 -28.77 4.87
CA SER A 219 -5.46 -28.30 4.94
C SER A 219 -5.73 -27.12 3.98
N GLY A 220 -4.75 -26.28 3.72
CA GLY A 220 -4.88 -25.04 2.94
C GLY A 220 -5.69 -23.96 3.68
N THR A 221 -5.70 -23.98 5.01
CA THR A 221 -6.51 -23.07 5.83
C THR A 221 -5.69 -22.22 6.81
N SER A 222 -4.38 -22.46 6.91
CA SER A 222 -3.48 -21.71 7.78
C SER A 222 -2.19 -21.34 7.05
N VAL A 223 -1.57 -20.23 7.42
CA VAL A 223 -0.31 -19.74 6.86
C VAL A 223 0.49 -19.01 7.93
N ILE A 224 1.80 -19.00 7.82
CA ILE A 224 2.65 -18.18 8.68
C ILE A 224 2.92 -16.85 7.99
N GLY A 225 2.56 -15.76 8.66
CA GLY A 225 2.98 -14.42 8.32
C GLY A 225 2.16 -13.69 7.26
N THR A 226 2.47 -12.40 7.21
CA THR A 226 2.01 -11.44 6.21
C THR A 226 3.22 -10.64 5.74
N VAL A 227 3.19 -10.15 4.51
CA VAL A 227 4.31 -9.50 3.85
C VAL A 227 3.85 -8.29 3.04
N ALA A 228 4.78 -7.36 2.82
CA ALA A 228 4.58 -6.18 1.98
C ALA A 228 3.30 -5.42 2.37
N ASN A 229 3.11 -5.23 3.67
CA ASN A 229 1.93 -4.58 4.21
C ASN A 229 2.01 -3.06 3.95
N CYS A 230 1.35 -2.62 2.89
CA CYS A 230 1.35 -1.23 2.45
C CYS A 230 0.30 -0.41 3.20
N SER A 231 -0.85 -0.14 2.61
CA SER A 231 -1.90 0.63 3.26
C SER A 231 -2.95 -0.26 3.94
N GLY A 232 -4.07 0.31 4.40
CA GLY A 232 -5.07 -0.45 5.13
C GLY A 232 -6.31 0.36 5.49
N GLY A 233 -7.06 -0.13 6.49
CA GLY A 233 -8.25 0.56 6.99
C GLY A 233 -8.73 0.03 8.34
N MET A 234 -9.53 0.83 9.03
CA MET A 234 -10.12 0.45 10.31
C MET A 234 -11.60 0.10 10.12
N MET A 235 -11.97 -1.11 10.46
CA MET A 235 -13.38 -1.56 10.37
C MET A 235 -14.23 -0.95 11.50
N PRO A 236 -15.51 -0.69 11.27
CA PRO A 236 -16.39 -0.10 12.29
C PRO A 236 -16.57 -0.98 13.54
N TRP A 237 -16.27 -2.27 13.46
CA TRP A 237 -16.29 -3.20 14.59
C TRP A 237 -14.95 -3.32 15.32
N GLY A 238 -13.98 -2.46 14.97
CA GLY A 238 -12.73 -2.28 15.71
C GLY A 238 -11.57 -3.14 15.25
N THR A 239 -11.71 -3.90 14.16
CA THR A 239 -10.58 -4.62 13.56
C THR A 239 -9.82 -3.76 12.58
N TRP A 240 -8.56 -4.10 12.36
CA TRP A 240 -7.65 -3.48 11.41
C TRP A 240 -7.50 -4.36 10.18
N LEU A 241 -7.70 -3.78 9.00
CA LEU A 241 -7.37 -4.39 7.72
C LEU A 241 -5.99 -3.90 7.29
N THR A 242 -5.09 -4.83 7.01
CA THR A 242 -3.80 -4.56 6.37
C THR A 242 -3.71 -5.27 5.03
N ALA A 243 -3.06 -4.64 4.07
CA ALA A 243 -3.08 -5.03 2.68
C ALA A 243 -1.72 -5.58 2.24
N GLU A 244 -1.69 -6.80 1.68
CA GLU A 244 -0.48 -7.39 1.11
C GLU A 244 -0.32 -6.90 -0.34
N GLU A 245 0.52 -5.90 -0.55
CA GLU A 245 0.75 -5.26 -1.85
C GLU A 245 1.83 -6.01 -2.66
N SER A 246 3.08 -5.74 -2.41
CA SER A 246 4.25 -6.20 -3.18
C SER A 246 4.73 -7.60 -2.79
N PHE A 247 3.82 -8.51 -2.38
CA PHE A 247 4.13 -9.86 -1.89
C PHE A 247 4.95 -10.70 -2.87
N LEU A 248 4.81 -10.46 -4.15
CA LEU A 248 5.51 -11.20 -5.22
C LEU A 248 7.04 -11.11 -5.08
N TYR A 249 7.56 -10.03 -4.52
CA TYR A 249 9.00 -9.80 -4.33
C TYR A 249 9.62 -10.68 -3.24
N CYS A 250 8.80 -11.24 -2.35
CA CYS A 250 9.24 -12.14 -1.31
C CYS A 250 9.59 -13.54 -1.86
N PHE A 251 9.12 -13.84 -3.08
CA PHE A 251 9.31 -15.16 -3.71
C PHE A 251 10.47 -15.13 -4.70
N GLY A 252 11.25 -16.20 -4.69
CA GLY A 252 12.34 -16.47 -5.61
C GLY A 252 12.30 -17.89 -6.15
N SER A 253 13.30 -18.23 -6.96
CA SER A 253 13.50 -19.55 -7.53
C SER A 253 14.99 -19.89 -7.46
N ALA A 254 15.30 -21.18 -7.31
CA ALA A 254 16.68 -21.67 -7.31
C ALA A 254 17.23 -21.92 -8.74
N ILE A 255 16.34 -22.04 -9.72
CA ILE A 255 16.68 -22.53 -11.07
C ILE A 255 16.80 -21.37 -12.06
N ALA A 256 16.09 -20.28 -11.86
CA ALA A 256 16.04 -19.22 -12.83
C ALA A 256 17.24 -18.26 -12.71
N ASP A 257 18.33 -18.61 -13.34
CA ASP A 257 19.45 -17.70 -13.60
C ASP A 257 19.28 -16.94 -14.94
N ASP A 258 18.20 -17.22 -15.69
CA ASP A 258 17.91 -16.50 -16.93
C ASP A 258 17.01 -15.28 -16.61
N PRO A 259 17.58 -14.08 -16.59
CA PRO A 259 16.82 -12.87 -16.34
C PRO A 259 15.82 -12.50 -17.48
N GLU A 260 15.88 -13.21 -18.61
CA GLU A 260 14.95 -13.04 -19.74
C GLU A 260 13.79 -14.07 -19.70
N ALA A 261 13.82 -15.05 -18.80
CA ALA A 261 12.74 -16.00 -18.64
C ALA A 261 11.49 -15.31 -18.04
N GLU A 262 10.36 -15.35 -18.75
CA GLU A 262 9.08 -14.80 -18.29
C GLU A 262 8.52 -15.57 -17.09
N ILE A 263 8.93 -16.82 -16.91
CA ILE A 263 8.59 -17.69 -15.79
C ILE A 263 9.76 -18.64 -15.56
N ASP A 264 9.90 -19.11 -14.33
CA ASP A 264 10.89 -20.13 -14.02
C ASP A 264 10.74 -21.37 -14.91
N PRO A 265 11.81 -21.84 -15.57
CA PRO A 265 11.76 -23.04 -16.41
C PRO A 265 11.18 -24.27 -15.71
N ALA A 266 11.38 -24.42 -14.39
CA ALA A 266 10.82 -25.51 -13.62
C ALA A 266 9.28 -25.47 -13.54
N LEU A 267 8.68 -24.31 -13.78
CA LEU A 267 7.23 -24.08 -13.71
C LEU A 267 6.56 -23.96 -15.08
N VAL A 268 7.28 -24.12 -16.20
CA VAL A 268 6.70 -23.93 -17.54
C VAL A 268 5.41 -24.74 -17.74
N ASP A 269 5.40 -25.99 -17.30
CA ASP A 269 4.23 -26.89 -17.39
C ASP A 269 3.42 -26.99 -16.09
N HIS A 270 3.75 -26.18 -15.07
CA HIS A 270 3.02 -26.19 -13.81
C HIS A 270 1.65 -25.53 -13.94
N PRO A 271 0.59 -26.04 -13.29
CA PRO A 271 -0.77 -25.44 -13.36
C PRO A 271 -0.82 -23.95 -12.95
N GLU A 272 0.08 -23.51 -12.07
CA GLU A 272 0.17 -22.11 -11.62
C GLU A 272 0.93 -21.20 -12.57
N SER A 273 1.64 -21.70 -13.60
CA SER A 273 2.51 -20.87 -14.46
C SER A 273 1.79 -19.71 -15.12
N ARG A 274 0.52 -19.90 -15.53
CA ARG A 274 -0.30 -18.81 -16.08
C ARG A 274 -0.60 -17.72 -15.04
N ASN A 275 -0.97 -18.13 -13.83
CA ASN A 275 -1.26 -17.24 -12.71
C ASN A 275 0.00 -16.48 -12.27
N PHE A 276 1.12 -17.18 -12.13
CA PHE A 276 2.40 -16.58 -11.75
C PHE A 276 2.89 -15.56 -12.78
N ARG A 277 2.81 -15.91 -14.07
CA ARG A 277 3.15 -14.97 -15.15
C ARG A 277 2.27 -13.72 -15.11
N ARG A 278 0.94 -13.88 -14.89
CA ARG A 278 0.02 -12.74 -14.80
C ARG A 278 0.29 -11.84 -13.60
N LEU A 279 0.81 -12.39 -12.50
CA LEU A 279 1.15 -11.65 -11.29
C LEU A 279 2.59 -11.10 -11.28
N GLY A 280 3.47 -11.61 -12.12
CA GLY A 280 4.90 -11.26 -12.12
C GLY A 280 5.72 -12.04 -11.09
N LEU A 281 5.28 -13.25 -10.71
CA LEU A 281 6.04 -14.15 -9.84
C LEU A 281 7.06 -14.96 -10.66
N PRO A 282 8.26 -15.21 -10.11
CA PRO A 282 8.83 -14.70 -8.87
C PRO A 282 9.40 -13.30 -9.03
N GLY A 283 9.14 -12.43 -8.05
CA GLY A 283 9.61 -11.04 -8.07
C GLY A 283 11.07 -10.85 -7.66
N ARG A 284 11.64 -11.77 -6.89
CA ARG A 284 13.07 -11.81 -6.48
C ARG A 284 13.58 -10.54 -5.81
N GLY A 285 12.77 -9.92 -4.94
CA GLY A 285 13.16 -8.73 -4.18
C GLY A 285 14.02 -9.04 -2.97
N TYR A 286 14.01 -10.30 -2.51
CA TYR A 286 14.75 -10.79 -1.35
C TYR A 286 15.44 -12.12 -1.65
N ALA A 287 16.46 -12.46 -0.85
CA ALA A 287 17.17 -13.72 -0.93
C ALA A 287 16.50 -14.88 -0.13
N TRP A 288 15.28 -14.69 0.36
CA TRP A 288 14.63 -15.63 1.30
C TRP A 288 14.50 -17.05 0.75
N SER A 289 14.23 -17.19 -0.54
CA SER A 289 14.13 -18.48 -1.22
C SER A 289 15.38 -19.35 -1.14
N ARG A 290 16.54 -18.76 -0.87
CA ARG A 290 17.82 -19.51 -0.68
C ARG A 290 17.90 -20.16 0.69
N PHE A 291 17.19 -19.63 1.67
CA PHE A 291 17.32 -20.02 3.07
C PHE A 291 16.09 -20.72 3.62
N ASP A 292 14.92 -20.47 3.04
CA ASP A 292 13.65 -21.08 3.43
C ASP A 292 12.86 -21.47 2.17
N GLN A 293 12.63 -22.80 2.04
CA GLN A 293 11.98 -23.39 0.86
C GLN A 293 10.55 -22.89 0.62
N ARG A 294 9.87 -22.38 1.63
CA ARG A 294 8.52 -21.85 1.48
C ARG A 294 8.45 -20.63 0.55
N TRP A 295 9.53 -19.86 0.46
CA TRP A 295 9.66 -18.70 -0.43
C TRP A 295 10.20 -19.08 -1.82
N ASN A 296 10.46 -20.37 -2.05
CA ASN A 296 10.97 -20.90 -3.31
C ASN A 296 9.83 -21.54 -4.09
N ILE A 297 9.40 -20.89 -5.18
CA ILE A 297 8.26 -21.36 -5.98
C ILE A 297 8.52 -22.68 -6.72
N ASP A 298 9.77 -23.10 -6.88
CA ASP A 298 10.10 -24.42 -7.46
C ASP A 298 9.80 -25.57 -6.48
N GLN A 299 9.88 -25.27 -5.18
CA GLN A 299 9.73 -26.26 -4.10
C GLN A 299 8.33 -26.23 -3.48
N GLU A 300 7.77 -25.04 -3.24
CA GLU A 300 6.44 -24.84 -2.67
C GLU A 300 5.62 -23.84 -3.51
N PRO A 301 5.23 -24.19 -4.74
CA PRO A 301 4.55 -23.27 -5.65
C PRO A 301 3.24 -22.72 -5.08
N ASN A 302 2.50 -23.53 -4.33
CA ASN A 302 1.24 -23.11 -3.73
C ASN A 302 1.39 -22.10 -2.58
N GLU A 303 2.58 -21.98 -1.99
CA GLU A 303 2.81 -20.98 -0.93
C GLU A 303 2.59 -19.57 -1.45
N ALA A 304 2.98 -19.26 -2.69
CA ALA A 304 2.76 -17.96 -3.29
C ALA A 304 1.26 -17.59 -3.40
N ASN A 305 0.36 -18.58 -3.52
CA ASN A 305 -1.09 -18.34 -3.54
C ASN A 305 -1.69 -17.97 -2.17
N ARG A 306 -0.91 -18.06 -1.11
CA ARG A 306 -1.33 -17.78 0.27
C ARG A 306 -1.04 -16.34 0.69
N PHE A 307 -0.51 -15.52 -0.25
CA PHE A 307 -0.19 -14.11 -0.09
C PHE A 307 -0.83 -13.27 -1.21
N GLY A 308 -0.90 -11.96 -1.00
CA GLY A 308 -1.63 -11.04 -1.86
C GLY A 308 -3.09 -10.90 -1.44
N TRP A 309 -3.37 -10.99 -0.15
CA TRP A 309 -4.71 -10.89 0.44
C TRP A 309 -4.83 -9.70 1.38
N ILE A 310 -6.06 -9.31 1.69
CA ILE A 310 -6.33 -8.45 2.84
C ILE A 310 -6.32 -9.29 4.11
N VAL A 311 -5.61 -8.82 5.12
CA VAL A 311 -5.49 -9.47 6.44
C VAL A 311 -6.26 -8.66 7.47
N GLU A 312 -7.21 -9.28 8.14
CA GLU A 312 -7.95 -8.69 9.25
C GLU A 312 -7.34 -9.09 10.59
N ILE A 313 -7.10 -8.11 11.46
CA ILE A 313 -6.45 -8.25 12.76
C ILE A 313 -7.32 -7.59 13.83
N ASP A 314 -7.53 -8.26 14.96
CA ASP A 314 -8.13 -7.65 16.16
C ASP A 314 -7.03 -6.99 17.01
N PRO A 315 -6.96 -5.65 17.07
CA PRO A 315 -5.95 -4.96 17.86
C PRO A 315 -6.26 -4.93 19.35
N LEU A 316 -7.48 -5.30 19.75
CA LEU A 316 -7.90 -5.33 21.16
C LEU A 316 -7.59 -6.67 21.83
N ASP A 317 -7.34 -7.72 21.04
CA ASP A 317 -6.95 -9.05 21.52
C ASP A 317 -5.61 -9.49 20.90
N PRO A 318 -4.49 -9.32 21.63
CA PRO A 318 -3.16 -9.70 21.15
C PRO A 318 -2.99 -11.20 20.88
N GLU A 319 -3.83 -12.05 21.50
CA GLU A 319 -3.80 -13.50 21.32
C GLU A 319 -4.68 -13.98 20.16
N SER A 320 -5.46 -13.08 19.55
CA SER A 320 -6.31 -13.43 18.41
C SER A 320 -5.47 -13.87 17.20
N THR A 321 -6.00 -14.83 16.44
CA THR A 321 -5.36 -15.25 15.17
C THR A 321 -5.81 -14.34 14.04
N PRO A 322 -4.88 -13.60 13.36
CA PRO A 322 -5.22 -12.82 12.19
C PRO A 322 -5.79 -13.66 11.05
N VAL A 323 -6.62 -13.07 10.21
CA VAL A 323 -7.37 -13.78 9.17
C VAL A 323 -7.13 -13.15 7.81
N LYS A 324 -6.65 -13.93 6.84
CA LYS A 324 -6.59 -13.53 5.43
C LYS A 324 -7.95 -13.77 4.78
N ARG A 325 -8.57 -12.69 4.30
CA ARG A 325 -9.96 -12.64 3.79
C ARG A 325 -10.01 -12.85 2.28
N THR A 326 -10.11 -14.10 1.83
CA THR A 326 -9.94 -14.44 0.40
C THR A 326 -11.10 -13.99 -0.49
N ALA A 327 -12.25 -13.62 0.05
CA ALA A 327 -13.36 -13.07 -0.73
C ALA A 327 -13.08 -11.66 -1.27
N LEU A 328 -12.06 -10.96 -0.75
CA LEU A 328 -11.63 -9.66 -1.25
C LEU A 328 -10.72 -9.77 -2.50
N GLY A 329 -10.43 -10.99 -2.96
CA GLY A 329 -9.58 -11.23 -4.14
C GLY A 329 -8.09 -11.24 -3.84
N ARG A 330 -7.28 -11.72 -4.79
CA ARG A 330 -5.83 -11.83 -4.70
C ARG A 330 -5.16 -11.00 -5.78
N PHE A 331 -4.46 -9.93 -5.36
CA PHE A 331 -3.69 -9.01 -6.21
C PHE A 331 -2.73 -8.18 -5.33
N SER A 332 -2.02 -7.22 -5.90
CA SER A 332 -1.16 -6.31 -5.13
C SER A 332 -2.03 -5.25 -4.44
N HIS A 333 -2.61 -5.63 -3.31
CA HIS A 333 -3.50 -4.74 -2.56
C HIS A 333 -2.73 -3.55 -1.99
N GLU A 334 -2.92 -2.37 -2.59
CA GLU A 334 -2.39 -1.14 -2.03
C GLU A 334 -2.97 -0.88 -0.64
N GLY A 335 -4.29 -0.99 -0.51
CA GLY A 335 -4.98 -0.73 0.74
C GLY A 335 -6.35 -1.39 0.80
N ALA A 336 -7.06 -1.12 1.89
CA ALA A 336 -8.42 -1.57 2.11
C ALA A 336 -9.23 -0.47 2.79
N ALA A 337 -9.96 0.32 2.01
CA ALA A 337 -10.78 1.43 2.52
C ALA A 337 -12.21 0.96 2.80
N PRO A 338 -12.62 0.81 4.09
CA PRO A 338 -13.93 0.30 4.44
C PRO A 338 -14.96 1.41 4.65
N ILE A 339 -16.22 1.09 4.39
CA ILE A 339 -17.39 1.87 4.78
C ILE A 339 -18.58 0.95 5.06
N VAL A 340 -19.49 1.37 5.93
CA VAL A 340 -20.81 0.75 6.04
C VAL A 340 -21.78 1.52 5.15
N ASN A 341 -22.39 0.83 4.19
CA ASN A 341 -23.39 1.39 3.28
C ASN A 341 -24.68 1.75 4.01
N GLY A 342 -25.53 2.57 3.38
CA GLY A 342 -26.82 2.98 3.94
C GLY A 342 -27.79 1.85 4.28
N ASP A 343 -27.64 0.69 3.63
CA ASP A 343 -28.39 -0.55 3.91
C ASP A 343 -27.72 -1.45 4.96
N GLY A 344 -26.63 -0.97 5.57
CA GLY A 344 -25.88 -1.68 6.61
C GLY A 344 -24.81 -2.64 6.10
N ARG A 345 -24.70 -2.91 4.79
CA ARG A 345 -23.67 -3.81 4.26
C ARG A 345 -22.27 -3.19 4.40
N ALA A 346 -21.27 -4.03 4.69
CA ALA A 346 -19.89 -3.62 4.66
C ALA A 346 -19.41 -3.54 3.21
N VAL A 347 -18.74 -2.43 2.87
CA VAL A 347 -18.11 -2.23 1.56
C VAL A 347 -16.63 -1.96 1.78
N VAL A 348 -15.77 -2.58 0.97
CA VAL A 348 -14.33 -2.38 1.01
C VAL A 348 -13.85 -2.07 -0.41
N TYR A 349 -13.17 -0.93 -0.56
CA TYR A 349 -12.48 -0.58 -1.80
C TYR A 349 -11.01 -0.93 -1.68
N SER A 350 -10.42 -1.44 -2.77
CA SER A 350 -9.00 -1.78 -2.83
C SER A 350 -8.48 -1.53 -4.24
N ALA A 351 -7.33 -0.90 -4.33
CA ALA A 351 -6.61 -0.66 -5.57
C ALA A 351 -5.49 -1.70 -5.73
N ASP A 352 -5.17 -2.04 -6.98
CA ASP A 352 -4.11 -2.99 -7.33
C ASP A 352 -2.91 -2.20 -7.84
N ASP A 353 -1.95 -1.90 -6.97
CA ASP A 353 -0.80 -1.07 -7.36
C ASP A 353 0.15 -1.81 -8.28
N HIS A 354 -0.14 -1.70 -9.57
CA HIS A 354 0.78 -2.06 -10.64
C HIS A 354 0.39 -1.36 -11.94
N TYR A 355 1.31 -1.28 -12.89
CA TYR A 355 1.04 -0.71 -14.22
C TYR A 355 -0.09 -1.44 -14.91
N PHE A 356 -1.13 -0.68 -15.33
CA PHE A 356 -2.29 -1.19 -16.06
C PHE A 356 -3.19 -2.14 -15.25
N GLU A 357 -3.13 -2.08 -13.92
CA GLU A 357 -4.00 -2.87 -13.06
C GLU A 357 -5.27 -2.10 -12.65
N TYR A 358 -6.07 -2.65 -11.77
CA TYR A 358 -7.48 -2.37 -11.65
C TYR A 358 -7.87 -1.83 -10.28
N PHE A 359 -9.07 -1.27 -10.23
CA PHE A 359 -9.73 -0.82 -9.01
C PHE A 359 -10.88 -1.75 -8.66
N TYR A 360 -10.96 -2.20 -7.41
CA TYR A 360 -11.91 -3.20 -6.94
C TYR A 360 -12.80 -2.68 -5.82
N ARG A 361 -13.99 -3.28 -5.71
CA ARG A 361 -14.95 -3.05 -4.63
C ARG A 361 -15.55 -4.38 -4.20
N PHE A 362 -15.45 -4.69 -2.90
CA PHE A 362 -16.18 -5.76 -2.26
C PHE A 362 -17.44 -5.21 -1.58
N VAL A 363 -18.57 -5.93 -1.65
CA VAL A 363 -19.81 -5.64 -0.94
C VAL A 363 -20.26 -6.90 -0.23
N SER A 364 -20.42 -6.85 1.09
CA SER A 364 -20.85 -8.00 1.89
C SER A 364 -22.29 -8.40 1.58
N GLU A 365 -22.59 -9.69 1.73
CA GLU A 365 -23.96 -10.23 1.52
C GLU A 365 -24.91 -9.76 2.63
N ARG A 366 -24.43 -9.73 3.88
CA ARG A 366 -25.21 -9.37 5.07
C ARG A 366 -24.82 -8.00 5.59
N ALA A 367 -25.76 -7.39 6.34
CA ALA A 367 -25.52 -6.15 7.05
C ALA A 367 -24.66 -6.35 8.30
N PHE A 368 -23.90 -5.32 8.64
CA PHE A 368 -23.20 -5.17 9.90
C PHE A 368 -24.17 -5.11 11.07
N ASP A 369 -23.86 -5.87 12.12
CA ASP A 369 -24.60 -5.88 13.38
C ASP A 369 -23.68 -5.39 14.51
N PRO A 370 -23.90 -4.20 15.06
CA PRO A 370 -23.07 -3.67 16.15
C PRO A 370 -22.98 -4.59 17.37
N ALA A 371 -23.98 -5.44 17.62
CA ALA A 371 -24.01 -6.35 18.76
C ALA A 371 -23.02 -7.53 18.62
N ARG A 372 -22.56 -7.82 17.40
CA ARG A 372 -21.62 -8.92 17.13
C ARG A 372 -20.15 -8.56 17.34
N GLY A 373 -19.83 -7.25 17.49
CA GLY A 373 -18.43 -6.81 17.65
C GLY A 373 -17.53 -7.39 16.56
N VAL A 374 -16.36 -7.89 16.92
CA VAL A 374 -15.36 -8.48 15.99
C VAL A 374 -15.84 -9.70 15.22
N ALA A 375 -16.92 -10.37 15.65
CA ALA A 375 -17.51 -11.48 14.91
C ALA A 375 -18.16 -11.04 13.58
N ASN A 376 -18.33 -9.72 13.34
CA ASN A 376 -18.69 -9.18 12.04
C ASN A 376 -17.59 -9.37 10.98
N GLY A 377 -16.38 -9.76 11.36
CA GLY A 377 -15.33 -10.09 10.41
C GLY A 377 -15.75 -11.18 9.40
N ASP A 378 -16.70 -12.06 9.73
CA ASP A 378 -17.26 -13.04 8.80
C ASP A 378 -18.04 -12.42 7.62
N LEU A 379 -18.41 -11.14 7.69
CA LEU A 379 -18.96 -10.40 6.54
C LEU A 379 -17.99 -10.30 5.39
N LEU A 380 -16.68 -10.31 5.69
CA LEU A 380 -15.62 -10.26 4.69
C LEU A 380 -15.33 -11.61 4.01
N ASP A 381 -16.03 -12.67 4.41
CA ASP A 381 -15.95 -14.00 3.78
C ASP A 381 -17.09 -14.24 2.78
N HIS A 382 -18.18 -13.45 2.86
CA HIS A 382 -19.39 -13.63 2.10
C HIS A 382 -19.87 -12.32 1.46
N GLY A 383 -19.74 -12.22 0.14
CA GLY A 383 -20.10 -11.02 -0.61
C GLY A 383 -19.67 -11.12 -2.06
N ILE A 384 -19.75 -10.01 -2.75
CA ILE A 384 -19.39 -9.90 -4.16
C ILE A 384 -18.23 -8.92 -4.32
N LEU A 385 -17.14 -9.42 -4.86
CA LEU A 385 -16.05 -8.60 -5.39
C LEU A 385 -16.43 -8.17 -6.81
N SER A 386 -16.24 -6.89 -7.12
CA SER A 386 -16.45 -6.30 -8.43
C SER A 386 -15.25 -5.50 -8.86
N VAL A 387 -15.00 -5.42 -10.17
CA VAL A 387 -13.94 -4.59 -10.76
C VAL A 387 -14.55 -3.37 -11.45
N ALA A 388 -13.87 -2.25 -11.43
CA ALA A 388 -14.31 -1.01 -12.06
C ALA A 388 -14.08 -1.03 -13.58
N ARG A 389 -15.10 -0.60 -14.34
CA ARG A 389 -14.96 -0.24 -15.74
C ARG A 389 -15.41 1.20 -15.92
N PHE A 390 -14.47 2.05 -16.29
CA PHE A 390 -14.67 3.48 -16.50
C PHE A 390 -15.16 3.72 -17.93
N ASP A 391 -16.29 4.40 -18.06
CA ASP A 391 -16.87 4.76 -19.35
C ASP A 391 -16.49 6.21 -19.71
N ALA A 392 -16.36 6.52 -21.00
CA ALA A 392 -15.98 7.84 -21.50
C ALA A 392 -17.02 8.94 -21.22
N ASP A 393 -18.26 8.56 -20.88
CA ASP A 393 -19.33 9.48 -20.52
C ASP A 393 -19.30 9.95 -19.05
N GLY A 394 -18.25 9.58 -18.30
CA GLY A 394 -18.13 9.87 -16.87
C GLY A 394 -18.81 8.87 -15.96
N GLY A 395 -19.25 7.74 -16.49
CA GLY A 395 -19.80 6.62 -15.73
C GLY A 395 -18.73 5.62 -15.30
N VAL A 396 -18.99 4.91 -14.19
CA VAL A 396 -18.24 3.73 -13.76
C VAL A 396 -19.22 2.59 -13.53
N ALA A 397 -18.99 1.46 -14.17
CA ALA A 397 -19.72 0.22 -13.91
C ALA A 397 -18.89 -0.68 -12.97
N TRP A 398 -19.53 -1.22 -11.95
CA TRP A 398 -18.97 -2.26 -11.09
C TRP A 398 -19.35 -3.64 -11.65
N VAL A 399 -18.37 -4.31 -12.28
CA VAL A 399 -18.57 -5.61 -12.94
C VAL A 399 -18.25 -6.73 -11.96
N PRO A 400 -19.23 -7.60 -11.61
CA PRO A 400 -19.05 -8.61 -10.58
C PRO A 400 -18.13 -9.76 -11.04
N LEU A 401 -17.24 -10.20 -10.16
CA LEU A 401 -16.35 -11.36 -10.34
C LEU A 401 -17.01 -12.61 -9.73
N VAL A 402 -17.98 -13.20 -10.42
CA VAL A 402 -18.77 -14.32 -9.93
C VAL A 402 -18.63 -15.53 -10.85
N PHE A 403 -18.29 -16.67 -10.28
CA PHE A 403 -18.19 -17.93 -11.02
C PHE A 403 -19.50 -18.28 -11.74
N GLY A 404 -19.38 -18.72 -13.00
CA GLY A 404 -20.52 -19.04 -13.85
C GLY A 404 -21.17 -17.84 -14.53
N GLN A 405 -20.70 -16.62 -14.32
CA GLN A 405 -21.21 -15.41 -14.98
C GLN A 405 -20.26 -14.92 -16.08
N GLY A 406 -20.83 -14.56 -17.23
CA GLY A 406 -20.08 -14.08 -18.39
C GLY A 406 -18.94 -15.04 -18.77
N PRO A 407 -17.70 -14.56 -18.93
CA PRO A 407 -16.55 -15.39 -19.28
C PRO A 407 -15.94 -16.18 -18.11
N LEU A 408 -16.45 -16.05 -16.89
CA LEU A 408 -15.86 -16.66 -15.69
C LEU A 408 -16.36 -18.10 -15.50
N THR A 409 -16.02 -18.97 -16.45
CA THR A 409 -16.57 -20.34 -16.61
C THR A 409 -15.45 -21.36 -16.78
N PRO A 410 -15.76 -22.67 -16.72
CA PRO A 410 -14.78 -23.74 -16.93
C PRO A 410 -14.07 -23.69 -18.29
N GLU A 411 -14.72 -23.19 -19.34
CA GLU A 411 -14.14 -23.03 -20.67
C GLU A 411 -12.95 -22.06 -20.65
N ASN A 412 -12.96 -21.11 -19.73
CA ASN A 412 -11.87 -20.17 -19.49
C ASN A 412 -10.99 -20.57 -18.31
N GLY A 413 -11.17 -21.80 -17.78
CA GLY A 413 -10.33 -22.40 -16.73
C GLY A 413 -10.67 -21.92 -15.32
N PHE A 414 -11.87 -21.44 -15.07
CA PHE A 414 -12.40 -21.23 -13.73
C PHE A 414 -13.40 -22.34 -13.39
N HIS A 415 -13.16 -23.04 -12.29
CA HIS A 415 -14.00 -24.17 -11.86
C HIS A 415 -14.75 -23.89 -10.56
N SER A 416 -14.45 -22.77 -9.92
CA SER A 416 -15.02 -22.37 -8.63
C SER A 416 -14.85 -20.86 -8.38
N GLN A 417 -15.54 -20.34 -7.36
CA GLN A 417 -15.29 -18.99 -6.87
C GLN A 417 -13.88 -18.84 -6.25
N ALA A 418 -13.31 -19.96 -5.77
CA ALA A 418 -11.93 -19.98 -5.29
C ALA A 418 -10.92 -19.66 -6.40
N ASP A 419 -11.11 -20.22 -7.61
CA ASP A 419 -10.23 -19.92 -8.74
C ASP A 419 -10.28 -18.44 -9.12
N ILE A 420 -11.47 -17.84 -9.08
CA ILE A 420 -11.65 -16.41 -9.35
C ILE A 420 -10.93 -15.58 -8.29
N ALA A 421 -11.06 -15.94 -7.02
CA ALA A 421 -10.38 -15.25 -5.93
C ALA A 421 -8.85 -15.36 -6.04
N ILE A 422 -8.31 -16.52 -6.43
CA ILE A 422 -6.86 -16.74 -6.61
C ILE A 422 -6.33 -16.03 -7.86
N GLU A 423 -7.11 -16.00 -8.95
CA GLU A 423 -6.74 -15.40 -10.23
C GLU A 423 -7.55 -14.12 -10.52
N THR A 424 -7.71 -13.25 -9.53
CA THR A 424 -8.55 -12.04 -9.61
C THR A 424 -8.18 -11.15 -10.80
N ARG A 425 -6.87 -10.91 -11.04
CA ARG A 425 -6.40 -10.11 -12.19
C ARG A 425 -6.87 -10.70 -13.51
N ARG A 426 -6.74 -12.01 -13.72
CA ARG A 426 -7.17 -12.68 -14.94
C ARG A 426 -8.70 -12.66 -15.11
N ALA A 427 -9.43 -12.77 -14.02
CA ALA A 427 -10.89 -12.64 -14.06
C ALA A 427 -11.30 -11.22 -14.51
N ALA A 428 -10.62 -10.20 -13.99
CA ALA A 428 -10.83 -8.80 -14.37
C ALA A 428 -10.46 -8.53 -15.84
N ASP A 429 -9.35 -9.12 -16.35
CA ASP A 429 -8.95 -9.05 -17.75
C ASP A 429 -10.09 -9.49 -18.68
N LEU A 430 -10.67 -10.65 -18.38
CA LEU A 430 -11.74 -11.24 -19.20
C LEU A 430 -13.05 -10.44 -19.14
N LEU A 431 -13.30 -9.72 -18.06
CA LEU A 431 -14.46 -8.85 -17.90
C LEU A 431 -14.28 -7.48 -18.55
N GLY A 432 -13.11 -7.18 -19.10
CA GLY A 432 -12.82 -5.91 -19.74
C GLY A 432 -12.76 -4.75 -18.75
N ALA A 433 -12.16 -4.97 -17.60
CA ALA A 433 -11.85 -3.91 -16.62
C ALA A 433 -10.99 -2.81 -17.25
N THR A 434 -11.10 -1.57 -16.75
CA THR A 434 -10.28 -0.46 -17.27
C THR A 434 -8.88 -0.48 -16.64
N PRO A 435 -7.81 -0.65 -17.44
CA PRO A 435 -6.45 -0.61 -16.94
C PRO A 435 -6.05 0.82 -16.53
N LEU A 436 -5.60 1.00 -15.28
CA LEU A 436 -5.28 2.29 -14.69
C LEU A 436 -3.76 2.55 -14.58
N ASP A 437 -3.40 3.80 -14.27
CA ASP A 437 -2.02 4.26 -14.14
C ASP A 437 -1.48 4.07 -12.72
N ARG A 438 -1.30 2.81 -12.27
CA ARG A 438 -0.95 2.42 -10.90
C ARG A 438 -1.96 3.01 -9.90
N PRO A 439 -3.10 2.35 -9.72
CA PRO A 439 -4.09 2.77 -8.73
C PRO A 439 -3.59 2.42 -7.32
N GLU A 440 -3.52 3.43 -6.45
CA GLU A 440 -2.93 3.34 -5.11
C GLU A 440 -3.94 3.72 -4.03
N GLY A 441 -3.73 4.83 -3.30
CA GLY A 441 -4.50 5.20 -2.14
C GLY A 441 -5.99 5.46 -2.42
N VAL A 442 -6.82 5.03 -1.49
CA VAL A 442 -8.28 5.24 -1.53
C VAL A 442 -8.75 5.92 -0.27
N ALA A 443 -9.47 7.05 -0.39
CA ALA A 443 -10.14 7.70 0.72
C ALA A 443 -11.64 7.85 0.46
N ILE A 444 -12.46 7.63 1.47
CA ILE A 444 -13.92 7.78 1.39
C ILE A 444 -14.35 8.95 2.27
N ASP A 445 -15.17 9.85 1.75
CA ASP A 445 -15.70 10.97 2.52
C ASP A 445 -16.81 10.52 3.48
N PRO A 446 -16.55 10.40 4.78
CA PRO A 446 -17.52 9.92 5.74
C PRO A 446 -18.64 10.93 6.01
N ARG A 447 -18.41 12.23 5.71
CA ARG A 447 -19.41 13.30 5.93
C ARG A 447 -20.55 13.21 4.94
N ALA A 448 -20.31 12.58 3.83
CA ALA A 448 -21.29 12.45 2.76
C ALA A 448 -22.31 11.34 3.03
N ALA A 449 -22.08 10.46 3.98
CA ALA A 449 -23.07 9.48 4.40
C ALA A 449 -24.21 10.13 5.21
N PRO A 450 -25.48 9.84 4.94
CA PRO A 450 -25.97 8.95 3.91
C PRO A 450 -26.16 9.62 2.53
N HIS A 451 -25.73 10.86 2.33
CA HIS A 451 -26.17 11.72 1.23
C HIS A 451 -25.14 12.00 0.14
N GLY A 452 -23.89 11.51 0.23
CA GLY A 452 -22.88 11.98 -0.69
C GLY A 452 -21.94 10.97 -1.30
N GLY A 453 -21.47 9.97 -0.60
CA GLY A 453 -20.69 8.85 -1.16
C GLY A 453 -19.53 9.23 -2.08
N LYS A 454 -18.67 10.16 -1.68
CA LYS A 454 -17.47 10.50 -2.43
C LYS A 454 -16.34 9.53 -2.10
N ILE A 455 -15.69 9.03 -3.15
CA ILE A 455 -14.49 8.21 -3.06
C ILE A 455 -13.40 8.90 -3.86
N TYR A 456 -12.21 8.97 -3.32
CA TYR A 456 -11.02 9.50 -3.97
C TYR A 456 -10.05 8.35 -4.21
N LEU A 457 -9.53 8.26 -5.43
CA LEU A 457 -8.57 7.26 -5.86
C LEU A 457 -7.35 7.96 -6.44
N SER A 458 -6.17 7.70 -5.93
CA SER A 458 -4.92 8.15 -6.52
C SER A 458 -4.47 7.20 -7.63
N LEU A 459 -4.00 7.77 -8.73
CA LEU A 459 -3.24 7.09 -9.77
C LEU A 459 -1.85 7.73 -9.79
N THR A 460 -0.84 6.99 -9.40
CA THR A 460 0.47 7.56 -9.07
C THR A 460 1.26 7.99 -10.29
N LYS A 461 1.49 7.12 -11.26
CA LYS A 461 2.19 7.40 -12.52
C LYS A 461 2.14 6.21 -13.46
N ASN A 462 2.27 6.44 -14.77
CA ASN A 462 2.48 5.37 -15.74
C ASN A 462 3.28 5.82 -16.95
N GLN A 463 4.60 5.78 -16.85
CA GLN A 463 5.50 6.11 -17.97
C GLN A 463 5.44 5.10 -19.13
N ARG A 464 4.76 3.95 -18.93
CA ARG A 464 4.62 2.91 -19.96
C ARG A 464 3.38 3.08 -20.83
N ARG A 465 2.44 3.98 -20.47
CA ARG A 465 1.23 4.21 -21.27
C ARG A 465 1.58 4.91 -22.58
N SER A 466 1.31 4.24 -23.70
CA SER A 466 1.52 4.82 -25.04
C SER A 466 0.37 5.76 -25.42
N ALA A 467 0.55 6.51 -26.50
CA ALA A 467 -0.49 7.39 -27.03
C ALA A 467 -1.72 6.62 -27.55
N GLU A 468 -1.51 5.40 -28.04
CA GLU A 468 -2.60 4.52 -28.51
C GLU A 468 -3.41 3.90 -27.36
N GLY A 469 -2.82 3.86 -26.15
CA GLY A 469 -3.45 3.32 -24.94
C GLY A 469 -4.17 4.37 -24.11
N LEU A 470 -4.43 5.57 -24.64
CA LEU A 470 -5.17 6.62 -23.94
C LEU A 470 -6.67 6.32 -23.93
N ASP A 471 -7.29 6.67 -22.83
CA ASP A 471 -8.75 6.65 -22.65
C ASP A 471 -9.19 7.87 -21.82
N ALA A 472 -10.47 7.96 -21.50
CA ALA A 472 -11.02 9.11 -20.79
C ALA A 472 -10.43 9.28 -19.38
N VAL A 473 -10.18 8.19 -18.68
CA VAL A 473 -9.64 8.22 -17.32
C VAL A 473 -8.11 8.28 -17.31
N ASN A 474 -7.44 7.78 -18.35
CA ASN A 474 -5.99 7.80 -18.50
C ASN A 474 -5.62 8.66 -19.73
N SER A 475 -5.77 9.97 -19.60
CA SER A 475 -5.72 10.91 -20.72
C SER A 475 -4.31 11.41 -21.10
N ARG A 476 -3.26 10.96 -20.40
CA ARG A 476 -1.87 11.39 -20.61
C ARG A 476 -0.96 10.23 -20.95
N ALA A 477 -0.28 10.30 -22.09
CA ALA A 477 0.78 9.36 -22.46
C ALA A 477 2.01 9.59 -21.59
N ALA A 478 2.75 8.51 -21.28
CA ALA A 478 3.93 8.53 -20.43
C ALA A 478 3.73 9.37 -19.16
N ASN A 479 2.60 9.18 -18.49
CA ASN A 479 2.18 9.99 -17.35
C ASN A 479 3.11 9.81 -16.15
N LEU A 480 4.05 10.73 -15.97
CA LEU A 480 5.01 10.73 -14.85
C LEU A 480 4.45 11.39 -13.59
N TRP A 481 3.28 12.05 -13.67
CA TRP A 481 2.83 13.00 -12.66
C TRP A 481 1.67 12.48 -11.83
N GLY A 482 0.91 11.54 -12.38
CA GLY A 482 -0.26 10.99 -11.71
C GLY A 482 -1.47 11.93 -11.66
N GLN A 483 -2.53 11.45 -11.01
CA GLN A 483 -3.80 12.18 -10.86
C GLN A 483 -4.63 11.63 -9.71
N ILE A 484 -5.62 12.40 -9.26
CA ILE A 484 -6.62 11.95 -8.30
C ILE A 484 -7.98 11.97 -8.98
N ILE A 485 -8.67 10.83 -8.91
CA ILE A 485 -10.04 10.64 -9.42
C ILE A 485 -11.01 10.78 -8.26
N GLU A 486 -12.11 11.50 -8.48
CA GLU A 486 -13.26 11.53 -7.59
C GLU A 486 -14.37 10.66 -8.19
N LEU A 487 -14.82 9.65 -7.45
CA LEU A 487 -16.02 8.89 -7.78
C LEU A 487 -17.18 9.33 -6.88
N THR A 488 -18.41 9.20 -7.39
CA THR A 488 -19.61 9.52 -6.63
C THR A 488 -20.59 8.35 -6.70
N ALA A 489 -20.86 7.76 -5.54
CA ALA A 489 -21.91 6.79 -5.35
C ALA A 489 -23.27 7.49 -5.38
N PRO A 490 -24.23 7.07 -6.22
CA PRO A 490 -25.53 7.73 -6.38
C PRO A 490 -26.31 7.67 -5.07
N GLY A 491 -26.72 8.83 -4.55
CA GLY A 491 -27.43 8.92 -3.27
C GLY A 491 -26.63 8.42 -2.04
N GLY A 492 -25.32 8.24 -2.17
CA GLY A 492 -24.49 7.63 -1.14
C GLY A 492 -24.57 6.10 -1.06
N ASP A 493 -25.17 5.45 -2.06
CA ASP A 493 -25.24 3.98 -2.13
C ASP A 493 -23.95 3.39 -2.70
N HIS A 494 -23.06 3.00 -1.83
CA HIS A 494 -21.79 2.35 -2.18
C HIS A 494 -21.95 0.94 -2.76
N ALA A 495 -23.16 0.37 -2.73
CA ALA A 495 -23.49 -0.92 -3.33
C ALA A 495 -24.12 -0.80 -4.72
N ALA A 496 -24.43 0.41 -5.20
CA ALA A 496 -25.00 0.62 -6.52
C ALA A 496 -24.09 0.08 -7.64
N GLU A 497 -24.69 -0.38 -8.72
CA GLU A 497 -23.96 -0.97 -9.85
C GLU A 497 -23.20 0.06 -10.70
N ARG A 498 -23.61 1.32 -10.66
CA ARG A 498 -23.00 2.41 -11.43
C ARG A 498 -22.75 3.64 -10.55
N PHE A 499 -21.56 4.22 -10.73
CA PHE A 499 -21.15 5.49 -10.14
C PHE A 499 -20.90 6.52 -11.25
N SER A 500 -20.71 7.77 -10.90
CA SER A 500 -20.07 8.76 -11.77
C SER A 500 -18.64 9.05 -11.31
N TRP A 501 -17.80 9.53 -12.23
CA TRP A 501 -16.43 9.90 -11.93
C TRP A 501 -16.01 11.18 -12.64
N ASP A 502 -15.00 11.86 -12.09
CA ASP A 502 -14.27 12.99 -12.71
C ASP A 502 -12.82 12.97 -12.21
N ILE A 503 -11.92 13.59 -12.96
CA ILE A 503 -10.55 13.85 -12.50
C ILE A 503 -10.58 15.09 -11.60
N LEU A 504 -10.35 14.91 -10.30
CA LEU A 504 -10.27 16.00 -9.34
C LEU A 504 -9.02 16.86 -9.59
N VAL A 505 -7.88 16.21 -9.76
CA VAL A 505 -6.58 16.84 -10.00
C VAL A 505 -5.81 16.02 -11.03
N ALA A 506 -5.30 16.66 -12.08
CA ALA A 506 -4.22 16.12 -12.90
C ALA A 506 -2.91 16.74 -12.41
N CYS A 507 -2.09 15.92 -11.72
CA CYS A 507 -0.90 16.36 -11.02
C CYS A 507 0.22 16.81 -11.96
N GLY A 508 1.22 17.50 -11.43
CA GLY A 508 2.39 18.02 -12.13
C GLY A 508 2.45 19.55 -12.18
N ASN A 509 3.53 20.07 -12.71
CA ASN A 509 3.81 21.50 -12.77
C ASN A 509 2.86 22.22 -13.75
N PRO A 510 1.98 23.12 -13.29
CA PRO A 510 1.05 23.84 -14.17
C PRO A 510 1.73 24.85 -15.10
N ALA A 511 2.98 25.23 -14.84
CA ALA A 511 3.74 26.11 -15.71
C ALA A 511 4.29 25.39 -16.97
N GLU A 512 4.30 24.06 -16.98
CA GLU A 512 4.78 23.23 -18.07
C GLU A 512 3.62 22.71 -18.92
N GLN A 513 3.35 23.35 -20.06
CA GLN A 513 2.20 23.00 -20.91
C GLN A 513 2.15 21.53 -21.34
N GLN A 514 3.30 20.90 -21.59
CA GLN A 514 3.39 19.50 -21.98
C GLN A 514 2.95 18.52 -20.88
N VAL A 515 2.97 18.95 -19.63
CA VAL A 515 2.51 18.15 -18.48
C VAL A 515 0.99 18.02 -18.47
N ALA A 516 0.27 18.99 -19.06
CA ALA A 516 -1.19 19.07 -19.06
C ALA A 516 -1.81 18.95 -17.65
N ALA A 517 -1.12 19.55 -16.67
CA ALA A 517 -1.60 19.58 -15.29
C ALA A 517 -2.91 20.38 -15.15
N ARG A 518 -3.82 19.91 -14.29
CA ARG A 518 -5.12 20.58 -14.05
C ARG A 518 -5.33 20.79 -12.55
N TRP A 519 -5.22 22.04 -12.14
CA TRP A 519 -5.36 22.48 -10.76
C TRP A 519 -6.48 23.51 -10.62
N HIS A 520 -6.97 23.70 -9.40
CA HIS A 520 -7.81 24.84 -9.11
C HIS A 520 -7.01 26.14 -9.31
N ARG A 521 -7.67 27.19 -9.85
CA ARG A 521 -7.02 28.48 -10.16
C ARG A 521 -6.35 29.17 -8.96
N ASP A 522 -6.79 28.85 -7.74
CA ASP A 522 -6.28 29.44 -6.50
C ASP A 522 -5.15 28.61 -5.86
N ILE A 523 -4.58 27.64 -6.59
CA ILE A 523 -3.41 26.93 -6.09
C ILE A 523 -2.23 27.87 -5.94
N SER A 524 -1.49 27.76 -4.82
CA SER A 524 -0.24 28.52 -4.66
C SER A 524 0.82 28.07 -5.66
N PRO A 525 1.79 28.92 -6.04
CA PRO A 525 2.87 28.56 -6.96
C PRO A 525 3.66 27.32 -6.54
N GLY A 526 3.79 27.08 -5.23
CA GLY A 526 4.42 25.90 -4.65
C GLY A 526 3.45 24.80 -4.23
N GLY A 527 2.16 24.90 -4.55
CA GLY A 527 1.14 23.96 -4.07
C GLY A 527 0.91 22.72 -4.96
N TRP A 528 1.50 22.67 -6.15
CA TRP A 528 1.39 21.50 -7.00
C TRP A 528 2.28 20.33 -6.51
N PHE A 529 1.93 19.11 -6.89
CA PHE A 529 2.65 17.89 -6.57
C PHE A 529 2.56 16.87 -7.69
N ALA A 530 3.29 15.78 -7.57
CA ALA A 530 3.27 14.62 -8.45
C ALA A 530 3.14 13.33 -7.66
N CYS A 531 2.81 12.25 -8.36
CA CYS A 531 2.73 10.90 -7.82
C CYS A 531 1.92 10.83 -6.53
N PRO A 532 0.61 11.20 -6.56
CA PRO A 532 -0.25 11.02 -5.40
C PRO A 532 -0.32 9.54 -5.05
N ASP A 533 -0.24 9.27 -3.75
CA ASP A 533 -0.20 7.93 -3.20
C ASP A 533 -1.24 7.83 -2.08
N ASN A 534 -0.86 7.65 -0.83
CA ASN A 534 -1.79 7.49 0.27
C ASN A 534 -2.69 8.72 0.48
N LEU A 535 -3.96 8.47 0.73
CA LEU A 535 -5.01 9.48 0.88
C LEU A 535 -5.69 9.39 2.23
N ALA A 536 -5.98 10.53 2.85
CA ALA A 536 -6.80 10.60 4.06
C ALA A 536 -7.72 11.82 4.05
N LEU A 537 -8.92 11.67 4.60
CA LEU A 537 -9.87 12.77 4.77
C LEU A 537 -10.00 13.15 6.24
N ASP A 538 -9.86 14.43 6.53
CA ASP A 538 -10.14 14.94 7.87
C ASP A 538 -11.63 15.31 8.06
N SER A 539 -11.99 15.57 9.32
CA SER A 539 -13.38 15.93 9.68
C SER A 539 -13.88 17.23 9.04
N ALA A 540 -12.99 18.09 8.56
CA ALA A 540 -13.34 19.30 7.82
C ALA A 540 -13.50 19.02 6.31
N GLY A 541 -13.16 17.81 5.84
CA GLY A 541 -13.25 17.36 4.46
C GLY A 541 -12.11 17.84 3.59
N ARG A 542 -10.97 18.06 4.18
CA ARG A 542 -9.74 18.28 3.44
C ARG A 542 -9.17 16.90 3.11
N LEU A 543 -8.79 16.73 1.85
CA LEU A 543 -8.09 15.56 1.40
C LEU A 543 -6.58 15.77 1.63
N TRP A 544 -5.99 14.94 2.44
CA TRP A 544 -4.56 14.87 2.69
C TRP A 544 -3.95 13.85 1.74
N VAL A 545 -2.84 14.21 1.13
CA VAL A 545 -2.18 13.41 0.10
C VAL A 545 -0.73 13.23 0.49
N ALA A 546 -0.30 12.00 0.71
CA ALA A 546 1.10 11.63 0.67
C ALA A 546 1.52 11.38 -0.78
N THR A 547 2.79 11.54 -1.10
CA THR A 547 3.28 11.37 -2.47
C THR A 547 4.45 10.40 -2.51
N ASP A 548 4.46 9.48 -3.49
CA ASP A 548 5.62 8.68 -3.89
C ASP A 548 6.40 9.40 -5.01
N GLN A 549 6.70 10.68 -4.77
CA GLN A 549 7.32 11.54 -5.76
C GLN A 549 8.80 11.24 -5.92
N ASP A 550 9.21 10.86 -7.11
CA ASP A 550 10.62 10.69 -7.47
C ASP A 550 11.25 12.05 -7.80
N ALA A 551 12.11 12.51 -6.90
CA ALA A 551 12.77 13.80 -7.05
C ALA A 551 13.67 13.86 -8.31
N ALA A 552 14.34 12.78 -8.68
CA ALA A 552 15.21 12.74 -9.86
C ALA A 552 14.44 12.94 -11.19
N THR A 553 13.18 12.50 -11.23
CA THR A 553 12.33 12.63 -12.42
C THR A 553 11.66 14.00 -12.51
N HIS A 554 11.31 14.61 -11.37
CA HIS A 554 10.42 15.76 -11.33
C HIS A 554 11.13 17.10 -11.05
N TRP A 555 12.41 17.08 -10.68
CA TRP A 555 13.19 18.26 -10.29
C TRP A 555 14.48 18.35 -11.11
N PRO A 556 14.55 19.21 -12.13
CA PRO A 556 15.73 19.32 -13.01
C PRO A 556 17.03 19.68 -12.28
N ASP A 557 16.91 20.47 -11.21
CA ASP A 557 18.05 20.91 -10.38
C ASP A 557 18.32 19.96 -9.20
N PHE A 558 17.79 18.76 -9.27
CA PHE A 558 17.91 17.78 -8.21
C PHE A 558 19.35 17.25 -8.10
N ASP A 559 19.92 17.36 -6.89
CA ASP A 559 21.17 16.70 -6.56
C ASP A 559 20.92 15.19 -6.36
N PRO A 560 21.43 14.30 -7.24
CA PRO A 560 21.21 12.86 -7.10
C PRO A 560 21.88 12.25 -5.86
N THR A 561 22.65 13.03 -5.09
CA THR A 561 23.21 12.59 -3.80
C THR A 561 22.24 12.78 -2.64
N MET A 562 21.13 13.50 -2.85
CA MET A 562 20.10 13.75 -1.85
C MET A 562 18.97 12.69 -1.92
N PRO A 563 18.44 12.21 -0.78
CA PRO A 563 17.34 11.24 -0.77
C PRO A 563 16.03 11.84 -1.29
N PRO A 564 15.18 11.09 -2.04
CA PRO A 564 13.82 11.52 -2.35
C PRO A 564 13.02 11.70 -1.05
N ARG A 565 12.11 12.65 -1.07
CA ARG A 565 11.31 12.95 0.10
C ARG A 565 9.85 13.04 -0.28
N PRO A 566 9.02 12.16 0.25
CA PRO A 566 7.59 12.28 0.13
C PRO A 566 7.13 13.59 0.78
N SER A 567 6.10 14.18 0.22
CA SER A 567 5.46 15.39 0.76
C SER A 567 4.06 15.06 1.22
N ILE A 568 3.66 15.63 2.35
CA ILE A 568 2.27 15.62 2.79
C ILE A 568 1.61 16.92 2.33
N LEU A 569 0.50 16.79 1.59
CA LEU A 569 -0.24 17.90 1.04
C LEU A 569 -1.70 17.83 1.46
N ALA A 570 -2.30 18.99 1.60
CA ALA A 570 -3.73 19.08 1.82
C ALA A 570 -4.37 19.84 0.67
N ILE A 571 -5.43 19.29 0.10
CA ILE A 571 -6.20 19.91 -0.97
C ILE A 571 -7.66 20.04 -0.60
N THR A 572 -8.31 21.09 -1.14
CA THR A 572 -9.76 21.24 -1.12
C THR A 572 -10.23 21.53 -2.54
N ARG A 573 -11.54 21.44 -2.79
CA ARG A 573 -12.14 21.89 -4.06
C ARG A 573 -11.88 23.37 -4.37
N GLN A 574 -11.47 24.17 -3.38
CA GLN A 574 -11.22 25.60 -3.46
C GLN A 574 -9.74 25.97 -3.52
N GLY A 575 -8.85 24.99 -3.53
CA GLY A 575 -7.40 25.21 -3.56
C GLY A 575 -6.64 24.23 -2.69
N GLY A 576 -5.33 24.24 -2.77
CA GLY A 576 -4.45 23.36 -2.02
C GLY A 576 -3.17 24.04 -1.54
N GLY A 577 -2.51 23.47 -0.58
CA GLY A 577 -1.23 23.93 -0.05
C GLY A 577 -0.42 22.79 0.54
N ARG A 578 0.90 22.97 0.56
CA ARG A 578 1.84 21.99 1.11
C ARG A 578 2.07 22.26 2.59
N ILE A 579 2.12 21.20 3.39
CA ILE A 579 2.31 21.27 4.85
C ILE A 579 3.64 20.63 5.32
N GLY A 580 4.22 19.75 4.53
CA GLY A 580 5.48 19.07 4.85
C GLY A 580 5.99 18.17 3.75
#